data_54e09d0bd912753080f3b039c05aee59
#
_entry.id   54e09d0bd912753080f3b039c05aee59
#
_cell.length_a   1.000
_cell.length_b   1.000
_cell.length_c   1.000
_cell.angle_alpha   90.00
_cell.angle_beta   90.00
_cell.angle_gamma   90.00
#
_symmetry.space_group_name_H-M   'P 1'
#
loop_
_entity.id
_entity.type
_entity.pdbx_description
1 polymer ?
#
loop_
_entity_poly.entity_id
_entity_poly.type
_entity_poly.pdbx_seq_one_letter_code
_entity_poly.pdbx_strand_id
1 'polypeptide(L)'
;FMHEKDLNERPKWSEGVVEAIVKAQLWIQGNREQAAKLLSRESGNQYTPHALPVLSKVLAPASSDQPSYLASKAIRHADWHEERIGFQPYPYPSYTKELVTRLGSTVVEGDNAFLKTLDPAFAAQDLVDDRFAKRAIGLVGGPAKFGQPLDYSRQEVVDLSRG
;
A
#
# COMPACT_ATOMS: atom_id res chain seq x y z
N PHE A 1 4.54 -8.85 4.23
CA PHE A 1 5.46 -9.94 3.84
C PHE A 1 5.12 -11.19 4.61
N MET A 2 5.23 -12.33 3.95
CA MET A 2 5.10 -13.67 4.53
C MET A 2 6.36 -14.47 4.23
N HIS A 3 6.72 -15.40 5.11
CA HIS A 3 7.79 -16.34 4.81
C HIS A 3 7.34 -17.36 3.77
N GLU A 4 8.20 -17.72 2.86
CA GLU A 4 7.94 -18.73 1.84
C GLU A 4 7.49 -20.06 2.48
N LYS A 5 8.09 -20.43 3.61
CA LYS A 5 7.67 -21.58 4.40
C LYS A 5 6.18 -21.55 4.75
N ASP A 6 5.64 -20.40 5.17
CA ASP A 6 4.22 -20.28 5.51
C ASP A 6 3.32 -20.41 4.28
N LEU A 7 3.77 -19.89 3.15
CA LEU A 7 3.04 -20.02 1.88
C LEU A 7 2.95 -21.47 1.41
N ASN A 8 4.01 -22.24 1.61
CA ASN A 8 4.10 -23.62 1.11
C ASN A 8 3.55 -24.65 2.11
N GLU A 9 3.85 -24.49 3.41
CA GLU A 9 3.44 -25.48 4.43
C GLU A 9 2.07 -25.19 5.03
N ARG A 10 1.60 -23.92 5.00
CA ARG A 10 0.32 -23.50 5.58
C ARG A 10 -0.53 -22.66 4.60
N PRO A 11 -0.75 -23.13 3.36
CA PRO A 11 -1.40 -22.31 2.32
C PRO A 11 -2.81 -21.83 2.72
N LYS A 12 -3.60 -22.67 3.39
CA LYS A 12 -4.95 -22.26 3.86
C LYS A 12 -4.92 -21.15 4.90
N TRP A 13 -3.93 -21.16 5.79
CA TRP A 13 -3.72 -20.08 6.74
C TRP A 13 -3.30 -18.79 6.04
N SER A 14 -2.37 -18.88 5.10
CA SER A 14 -1.91 -17.76 4.28
C SER A 14 -3.06 -17.16 3.46
N GLU A 15 -3.90 -18.00 2.84
CA GLU A 15 -5.13 -17.58 2.15
C GLU A 15 -6.04 -16.77 3.10
N GLY A 16 -6.32 -17.29 4.30
CA GLY A 16 -7.20 -16.62 5.27
C GLY A 16 -6.66 -15.25 5.71
N VAL A 17 -5.35 -15.15 5.95
CA VAL A 17 -4.71 -13.87 6.33
C VAL A 17 -4.81 -12.85 5.19
N VAL A 18 -4.45 -13.23 3.97
CA VAL A 18 -4.52 -12.33 2.82
C VAL A 18 -5.97 -11.92 2.52
N GLU A 19 -6.92 -12.86 2.59
CA GLU A 19 -8.34 -12.56 2.42
C GLU A 19 -8.85 -11.57 3.46
N ALA A 20 -8.49 -11.73 4.73
CA ALA A 20 -8.86 -10.79 5.79
C ALA A 20 -8.32 -9.38 5.53
N ILE A 21 -7.06 -9.27 5.09
CA ILE A 21 -6.44 -7.98 4.74
C ILE A 21 -7.17 -7.33 3.55
N VAL A 22 -7.44 -8.08 2.49
CA VAL A 22 -8.12 -7.55 1.29
C VAL A 22 -9.53 -7.08 1.61
N LYS A 23 -10.29 -7.85 2.41
CA LYS A 23 -11.61 -7.45 2.89
C LYS A 23 -11.57 -6.19 3.76
N ALA A 24 -10.58 -6.09 4.66
CA ALA A 24 -10.40 -4.90 5.49
C ALA A 24 -10.08 -3.67 4.65
N GLN A 25 -9.20 -3.78 3.66
CA GLN A 25 -8.87 -2.69 2.74
C GLN A 25 -10.11 -2.21 1.97
N LEU A 26 -10.90 -3.13 1.43
CA LEU A 26 -12.13 -2.77 0.73
C LEU A 26 -13.15 -2.09 1.66
N TRP A 27 -13.28 -2.60 2.89
CA TRP A 27 -14.16 -1.98 3.87
C TRP A 27 -13.71 -0.55 4.23
N ILE A 28 -12.41 -0.34 4.45
CA ILE A 28 -11.86 0.99 4.77
C ILE A 28 -12.11 1.97 3.63
N GLN A 29 -12.00 1.56 2.37
CA GLN A 29 -12.29 2.44 1.23
C GLN A 29 -13.70 3.05 1.28
N GLY A 30 -14.69 2.25 1.67
CA GLY A 30 -16.08 2.69 1.79
C GLY A 30 -16.43 3.34 3.13
N ASN A 31 -15.56 3.21 4.16
CA ASN A 31 -15.88 3.57 5.54
C ASN A 31 -14.72 4.34 6.23
N ARG A 32 -14.09 5.27 5.52
CA ARG A 32 -12.84 5.93 5.96
C ARG A 32 -12.96 6.64 7.32
N GLU A 33 -14.06 7.36 7.53
CA GLU A 33 -14.29 8.04 8.83
C GLU A 33 -14.50 7.05 9.96
N GLN A 34 -15.25 5.98 9.70
CA GLN A 34 -15.47 4.94 10.70
C GLN A 34 -14.18 4.19 11.00
N ALA A 35 -13.34 3.94 10.00
CA ALA A 35 -12.01 3.37 10.16
C ALA A 35 -11.12 4.28 11.03
N ALA A 36 -11.12 5.60 10.78
CA ALA A 36 -10.38 6.53 11.60
C ALA A 36 -10.82 6.47 13.08
N LYS A 37 -12.13 6.43 13.34
CA LYS A 37 -12.66 6.28 14.71
C LYS A 37 -12.22 4.98 15.35
N LEU A 38 -12.36 3.85 14.64
CA LEU A 38 -12.01 2.51 15.13
C LEU A 38 -10.53 2.39 15.47
N LEU A 39 -9.66 2.97 14.64
CA LEU A 39 -8.20 2.91 14.79
C LEU A 39 -7.66 3.92 15.82
N SER A 40 -8.42 4.94 16.17
CA SER A 40 -7.94 5.99 17.07
C SER A 40 -7.74 5.46 18.51
N ARG A 41 -6.85 6.12 19.25
CA ARG A 41 -6.65 5.83 20.68
C ARG A 41 -7.91 6.06 21.51
N GLU A 42 -8.81 6.93 21.06
CA GLU A 42 -10.08 7.25 21.71
C GLU A 42 -11.11 6.11 21.57
N SER A 43 -10.89 5.16 20.67
CA SER A 43 -11.78 3.99 20.51
C SER A 43 -11.71 3.01 21.68
N GLY A 44 -10.66 3.08 22.50
CA GLY A 44 -10.37 2.11 23.55
C GLY A 44 -9.76 0.80 23.06
N ASN A 45 -9.66 0.60 21.75
CA ASN A 45 -9.14 -0.65 21.17
C ASN A 45 -7.59 -0.71 21.15
N GLN A 46 -6.91 0.40 21.37
CA GLN A 46 -5.44 0.52 21.39
C GLN A 46 -4.72 0.02 20.12
N TYR A 47 -5.39 0.06 18.96
CA TYR A 47 -4.77 -0.35 17.70
C TYR A 47 -3.66 0.60 17.24
N THR A 48 -3.82 1.90 17.49
CA THR A 48 -2.79 2.90 17.22
C THR A 48 -2.71 3.93 18.36
N PRO A 49 -1.55 4.57 18.58
CA PRO A 49 -1.43 5.65 19.56
C PRO A 49 -1.97 7.00 19.05
N HIS A 50 -2.48 7.06 17.83
CA HIS A 50 -2.85 8.30 17.18
C HIS A 50 -4.24 8.79 17.57
N ALA A 51 -4.36 10.12 17.77
CA ALA A 51 -5.63 10.76 18.05
C ALA A 51 -6.56 10.77 16.84
N LEU A 52 -7.86 10.72 17.07
CA LEU A 52 -8.88 10.76 16.02
C LEU A 52 -8.70 11.90 15.01
N PRO A 53 -8.43 13.16 15.41
CA PRO A 53 -8.23 14.25 14.45
C PRO A 53 -7.09 13.99 13.46
N VAL A 54 -6.02 13.31 13.90
CA VAL A 54 -4.89 12.94 13.02
C VAL A 54 -5.33 11.87 12.03
N LEU A 55 -5.94 10.80 12.50
CA LEU A 55 -6.40 9.71 11.64
C LEU A 55 -7.48 10.15 10.65
N SER A 56 -8.39 11.02 11.05
CA SER A 56 -9.41 11.59 10.16
C SER A 56 -8.78 12.36 9.01
N LYS A 57 -7.73 13.13 9.27
CA LYS A 57 -7.03 13.90 8.24
C LYS A 57 -6.24 13.00 7.26
N VAL A 58 -5.72 11.88 7.74
CA VAL A 58 -4.96 10.94 6.91
C VAL A 58 -5.88 10.02 6.10
N LEU A 59 -6.91 9.46 6.73
CA LEU A 59 -7.78 8.47 6.09
C LEU A 59 -8.96 9.09 5.33
N ALA A 60 -9.52 10.19 5.83
CA ALA A 60 -10.70 10.84 5.30
C ALA A 60 -10.55 12.37 5.24
N PRO A 61 -9.52 12.89 4.55
CA PRO A 61 -9.35 14.34 4.46
C PRO A 61 -10.53 14.97 3.72
N ALA A 62 -11.09 16.04 4.29
CA ALA A 62 -12.08 16.84 3.59
C ALA A 62 -11.38 17.70 2.51
N SER A 63 -11.97 17.78 1.32
CA SER A 63 -11.44 18.65 0.24
C SER A 63 -11.37 20.12 0.66
N SER A 64 -12.27 20.57 1.54
CA SER A 64 -12.28 21.91 2.13
C SER A 64 -11.07 22.24 2.98
N ASP A 65 -10.35 21.24 3.48
CA ASP A 65 -9.17 21.44 4.35
C ASP A 65 -7.89 21.73 3.56
N GLN A 66 -7.85 21.37 2.28
CA GLN A 66 -6.67 21.48 1.45
C GLN A 66 -6.08 22.89 1.35
N PRO A 67 -6.88 23.97 1.15
CA PRO A 67 -6.34 25.32 1.10
C PRO A 67 -5.59 25.73 2.37
N SER A 68 -6.12 25.37 3.55
CA SER A 68 -5.48 25.68 4.83
C SER A 68 -4.19 24.90 5.04
N TYR A 69 -4.12 23.65 4.57
CA TYR A 69 -2.91 22.83 4.66
C TYR A 69 -1.81 23.34 3.73
N LEU A 70 -2.15 23.79 2.53
CA LEU A 70 -1.21 24.42 1.62
C LEU A 70 -0.69 25.75 2.19
N ALA A 71 -1.58 26.59 2.70
CA ALA A 71 -1.22 27.88 3.29
C ALA A 71 -0.30 27.73 4.51
N SER A 72 -0.55 26.74 5.36
CA SER A 72 0.28 26.44 6.54
C SER A 72 1.54 25.64 6.22
N LYS A 73 1.75 25.27 4.96
CA LYS A 73 2.82 24.36 4.51
C LYS A 73 2.79 22.97 5.19
N ALA A 74 1.64 22.57 5.72
CA ALA A 74 1.43 21.24 6.27
C ALA A 74 1.46 20.16 5.17
N ILE A 75 1.07 20.55 3.95
CA ILE A 75 1.25 19.77 2.72
C ILE A 75 1.99 20.61 1.69
N ARG A 76 2.74 19.96 0.79
CA ARG A 76 3.52 20.66 -0.24
C ARG A 76 2.86 20.63 -1.61
N HIS A 77 2.07 19.59 -1.88
CA HIS A 77 1.46 19.35 -3.19
C HIS A 77 -0.01 19.76 -3.20
N ALA A 78 -0.43 20.43 -4.26
CA ALA A 78 -1.81 20.88 -4.43
C ALA A 78 -2.79 19.71 -4.59
N ASP A 79 -2.32 18.59 -5.08
CA ASP A 79 -3.08 17.35 -5.30
C ASP A 79 -3.03 16.35 -4.13
N TRP A 80 -2.54 16.79 -2.95
CA TRP A 80 -2.49 15.96 -1.74
C TRP A 80 -3.79 15.19 -1.47
N HIS A 81 -4.91 15.85 -1.67
CA HIS A 81 -6.21 15.25 -1.42
C HIS A 81 -6.51 14.06 -2.34
N GLU A 82 -6.06 14.11 -3.58
CA GLU A 82 -6.23 13.04 -4.56
C GLU A 82 -5.20 11.93 -4.36
N GLU A 83 -4.01 12.27 -3.89
CA GLU A 83 -2.91 11.34 -3.61
C GLU A 83 -2.97 10.72 -2.20
N ARG A 84 -4.07 10.88 -1.48
CA ARG A 84 -4.27 10.27 -0.17
C ARG A 84 -4.08 8.75 -0.20
N ILE A 85 -3.90 8.15 0.97
CA ILE A 85 -3.72 6.71 1.13
C ILE A 85 -4.81 5.94 0.38
N GLY A 86 -4.40 5.21 -0.64
CA GLY A 86 -5.19 4.23 -1.35
C GLY A 86 -4.83 2.81 -0.92
N PHE A 87 -5.70 1.88 -1.23
CA PHE A 87 -5.49 0.47 -0.95
C PHE A 87 -5.39 -0.31 -2.25
N GLN A 88 -4.23 -0.86 -2.51
CA GLN A 88 -3.95 -1.67 -3.69
C GLN A 88 -3.43 -3.03 -3.22
N PRO A 89 -4.32 -4.01 -3.04
CA PRO A 89 -3.96 -5.30 -2.45
C PRO A 89 -3.10 -6.19 -3.34
N TYR A 90 -3.01 -5.89 -4.64
CA TYR A 90 -2.21 -6.67 -5.56
C TYR A 90 -0.72 -6.28 -5.47
N PRO A 91 0.18 -7.27 -5.27
CA PRO A 91 1.61 -7.01 -5.18
C PRO A 91 2.21 -6.93 -6.59
N TYR A 92 2.18 -5.76 -7.20
CA TYR A 92 2.66 -5.57 -8.57
C TYR A 92 4.14 -5.95 -8.73
N PRO A 93 4.49 -6.92 -9.58
CA PRO A 93 5.90 -7.23 -9.89
C PRO A 93 6.64 -6.03 -10.50
N SER A 94 5.93 -5.17 -11.25
CA SER A 94 6.47 -3.91 -11.79
C SER A 94 6.99 -2.99 -10.70
N TYR A 95 6.30 -2.90 -9.55
CA TYR A 95 6.75 -2.10 -8.41
C TYR A 95 8.05 -2.64 -7.81
N THR A 96 8.14 -3.96 -7.60
CA THR A 96 9.36 -4.58 -7.08
C THR A 96 10.54 -4.37 -8.03
N LYS A 97 10.31 -4.53 -9.32
CA LYS A 97 11.31 -4.28 -10.35
C LYS A 97 11.82 -2.83 -10.32
N GLU A 98 10.91 -1.86 -10.28
CA GLU A 98 11.25 -0.44 -10.21
C GLU A 98 12.00 -0.10 -8.91
N LEU A 99 11.55 -0.64 -7.77
CA LEU A 99 12.20 -0.45 -6.48
C LEU A 99 13.65 -0.94 -6.50
N VAL A 100 13.90 -2.17 -6.97
CA VAL A 100 15.25 -2.73 -7.07
C VAL A 100 16.13 -1.92 -8.01
N THR A 101 15.60 -1.48 -9.16
CA THR A 101 16.30 -0.61 -10.09
C THR A 101 16.78 0.68 -9.41
N ARG A 102 15.93 1.30 -8.59
CA ARG A 102 16.28 2.54 -7.88
C ARG A 102 17.24 2.31 -6.72
N LEU A 103 17.09 1.23 -5.97
CA LEU A 103 18.03 0.87 -4.90
C LEU A 103 19.45 0.69 -5.42
N GLY A 104 19.62 0.19 -6.65
CA GLY A 104 20.93 0.08 -7.31
C GLY A 104 21.66 1.42 -7.53
N SER A 105 20.91 2.53 -7.59
CA SER A 105 21.43 3.89 -7.79
C SER A 105 21.33 4.80 -6.57
N THR A 106 20.71 4.32 -5.49
CA THR A 106 20.49 5.10 -4.27
C THR A 106 21.63 4.87 -3.29
N VAL A 107 21.95 5.89 -2.50
CA VAL A 107 22.90 5.76 -1.37
C VAL A 107 22.20 5.02 -0.24
N VAL A 108 22.69 3.81 0.05
CA VAL A 108 22.21 2.96 1.14
C VAL A 108 23.36 2.70 2.10
N GLU A 109 23.11 2.82 3.39
CA GLU A 109 24.13 2.52 4.41
C GLU A 109 24.38 1.01 4.55
N GLY A 110 25.59 0.65 5.00
CA GLY A 110 26.00 -0.73 5.23
C GLY A 110 26.52 -1.45 3.98
N ASP A 111 26.61 -2.78 4.05
CA ASP A 111 27.03 -3.62 2.92
C ASP A 111 25.89 -3.76 1.91
N ASN A 112 25.95 -2.95 0.88
CA ASN A 112 24.94 -2.83 -0.15
C ASN A 112 25.47 -3.12 -1.57
N ALA A 113 26.66 -3.64 -1.69
CA ALA A 113 27.30 -3.88 -2.99
C ALA A 113 26.45 -4.79 -3.91
N PHE A 114 25.74 -5.75 -3.32
CA PHE A 114 24.86 -6.66 -4.04
C PHE A 114 23.70 -5.96 -4.78
N LEU A 115 23.22 -4.80 -4.28
CA LEU A 115 22.14 -4.05 -4.92
C LEU A 115 22.51 -3.56 -6.33
N LYS A 116 23.80 -3.35 -6.60
CA LYS A 116 24.29 -2.90 -7.90
C LYS A 116 24.32 -4.00 -8.95
N THR A 117 24.31 -5.25 -8.50
CA THR A 117 24.37 -6.45 -9.36
C THR A 117 23.09 -7.27 -9.36
N LEU A 118 22.15 -6.93 -8.49
CA LEU A 118 20.86 -7.62 -8.41
C LEU A 118 20.02 -7.34 -9.66
N ASP A 119 19.64 -8.39 -10.37
CA ASP A 119 18.72 -8.29 -11.50
C ASP A 119 17.30 -7.93 -11.00
N PRO A 120 16.75 -6.78 -11.39
CA PRO A 120 15.41 -6.38 -10.98
C PRO A 120 14.30 -7.33 -11.43
N ALA A 121 14.46 -7.98 -12.60
CA ALA A 121 13.46 -8.92 -13.11
C ALA A 121 13.48 -10.22 -12.30
N PHE A 122 14.67 -10.72 -11.99
CA PHE A 122 14.84 -11.87 -11.10
C PHE A 122 14.25 -11.59 -9.71
N ALA A 123 14.59 -10.45 -9.11
CA ALA A 123 14.08 -10.07 -7.79
C ALA A 123 12.54 -9.99 -7.77
N ALA A 124 11.92 -9.44 -8.82
CA ALA A 124 10.47 -9.39 -8.91
C ALA A 124 9.85 -10.77 -9.03
N GLN A 125 10.46 -11.67 -9.78
CA GLN A 125 9.99 -13.05 -9.96
C GLN A 125 10.13 -13.88 -8.65
N ASP A 126 11.21 -13.67 -7.92
CA ASP A 126 11.53 -14.43 -6.70
C ASP A 126 10.72 -13.96 -5.49
N LEU A 127 10.52 -12.62 -5.36
CA LEU A 127 9.88 -12.03 -4.18
C LEU A 127 8.36 -11.89 -4.27
N VAL A 128 7.78 -11.97 -5.46
CA VAL A 128 6.35 -11.71 -5.64
C VAL A 128 5.58 -13.00 -5.91
N ASP A 129 4.86 -13.46 -4.90
CA ASP A 129 3.83 -14.49 -5.04
C ASP A 129 2.44 -13.83 -5.00
N ASP A 130 1.82 -13.72 -6.16
CA ASP A 130 0.54 -13.04 -6.32
C ASP A 130 -0.69 -13.95 -6.21
N ARG A 131 -0.50 -15.27 -6.06
CA ARG A 131 -1.59 -16.26 -6.07
C ARG A 131 -2.65 -15.97 -5.03
N PHE A 132 -2.22 -15.66 -3.81
CA PHE A 132 -3.13 -15.40 -2.68
C PHE A 132 -3.87 -14.08 -2.85
N ALA A 133 -3.18 -13.04 -3.32
CA ALA A 133 -3.79 -11.73 -3.58
C ALA A 133 -4.83 -11.81 -4.71
N LYS A 134 -4.51 -12.43 -5.83
CA LYS A 134 -5.46 -12.64 -6.93
C LYS A 134 -6.72 -13.37 -6.47
N ARG A 135 -6.55 -14.45 -5.72
CA ARG A 135 -7.67 -15.19 -5.16
C ARG A 135 -8.54 -14.32 -4.24
N ALA A 136 -7.94 -13.62 -3.28
CA ALA A 136 -8.65 -12.80 -2.33
C ALA A 136 -9.39 -11.62 -3.00
N ILE A 137 -8.75 -10.97 -3.97
CA ILE A 137 -9.35 -9.90 -4.78
C ILE A 137 -10.55 -10.44 -5.58
N GLY A 138 -10.41 -11.64 -6.17
CA GLY A 138 -11.52 -12.30 -6.86
C GLY A 138 -12.74 -12.54 -5.97
N LEU A 139 -12.52 -12.98 -4.72
CA LEU A 139 -13.58 -13.24 -3.74
C LEU A 139 -14.38 -12.00 -3.34
N VAL A 140 -13.79 -10.81 -3.44
CA VAL A 140 -14.47 -9.54 -3.09
C VAL A 140 -15.01 -8.78 -4.30
N GLY A 141 -15.01 -9.40 -5.49
CA GLY A 141 -15.60 -8.83 -6.70
C GLY A 141 -14.62 -8.30 -7.73
N GLY A 142 -13.34 -8.66 -7.59
CA GLY A 142 -12.31 -8.41 -8.60
C GLY A 142 -11.53 -7.10 -8.46
N PRO A 143 -10.51 -6.92 -9.30
CA PRO A 143 -9.56 -5.80 -9.19
C PRO A 143 -10.21 -4.42 -9.40
N ALA A 144 -11.28 -4.33 -10.16
CA ALA A 144 -12.01 -3.08 -10.37
C ALA A 144 -12.54 -2.46 -9.06
N LYS A 145 -12.78 -3.26 -8.02
CA LYS A 145 -13.18 -2.77 -6.69
C LYS A 145 -12.11 -1.91 -6.02
N PHE A 146 -10.86 -2.05 -6.47
CA PHE A 146 -9.70 -1.30 -5.99
C PHE A 146 -9.16 -0.32 -7.03
N GLY A 147 -9.91 -0.05 -8.11
CA GLY A 147 -9.44 0.78 -9.21
C GLY A 147 -8.26 0.18 -9.98
N GLN A 148 -8.06 -1.13 -9.89
CA GLN A 148 -6.98 -1.84 -10.56
C GLN A 148 -7.43 -2.37 -11.93
N PRO A 149 -6.52 -2.44 -12.94
CA PRO A 149 -6.81 -3.07 -14.22
C PRO A 149 -7.18 -4.54 -14.07
N LEU A 150 -8.03 -5.03 -14.96
CA LEU A 150 -8.51 -6.43 -14.93
C LEU A 150 -7.39 -7.45 -15.15
N ASP A 151 -6.39 -7.08 -15.93
CA ASP A 151 -5.22 -7.90 -16.25
C ASP A 151 -4.06 -7.70 -15.28
N TYR A 152 -4.26 -6.88 -14.23
CA TYR A 152 -3.23 -6.47 -13.28
C TYR A 152 -1.99 -5.82 -13.92
N SER A 153 -2.11 -5.29 -15.13
CA SER A 153 -1.02 -4.53 -15.74
C SER A 153 -0.89 -3.16 -15.08
N ARG A 154 0.34 -2.72 -14.87
CA ARG A 154 0.64 -1.37 -14.38
C ARG A 154 2.01 -0.94 -14.87
N GLN A 155 2.09 0.30 -15.33
CA GLN A 155 3.36 0.97 -15.57
C GLN A 155 3.68 1.83 -14.35
N GLU A 156 4.87 1.63 -13.78
CA GLU A 156 5.34 2.46 -12.68
C GLU A 156 5.84 3.79 -13.23
N VAL A 157 5.21 4.86 -12.77
CA VAL A 157 5.65 6.24 -13.08
C VAL A 157 6.13 6.87 -11.79
N VAL A 158 7.41 7.24 -11.75
CA VAL A 158 7.99 7.94 -10.60
C VAL A 158 8.41 9.32 -11.06
N ASP A 159 7.66 10.31 -10.65
CA ASP A 159 7.94 11.71 -10.91
C ASP A 159 8.79 12.28 -9.76
N LEU A 160 10.09 12.45 -10.01
CA LEU A 160 11.03 13.03 -9.05
C LEU A 160 10.99 14.58 -9.04
N SER A 161 10.27 15.21 -9.98
CA SER A 161 10.13 16.67 -10.01
C SER A 161 9.24 17.22 -8.89
N ARG A 162 8.48 16.35 -8.25
CA ARG A 162 7.57 16.68 -7.14
C ARG A 162 8.21 16.59 -5.76
N GLY A 163 9.51 16.32 -5.67
CA GLY A 163 10.25 16.20 -4.41
C GLY A 163 10.62 17.51 -3.73
#